data_b290ddb150551c1417fcb57c0687daa4
#
_entry.id   b290ddb150551c1417fcb57c0687daa4
#
_cell.length_a   1.000
_cell.length_b   1.000
_cell.length_c   1.000
_cell.angle_alpha   90.00
_cell.angle_beta   90.00
_cell.angle_gamma   90.00
#
_symmetry.space_group_name_H-M   'P 1'
#
loop_
_entity.id
_entity.type
_entity.pdbx_description
1 polymer ?
#
loop_
_entity_poly.entity_id
_entity_poly.type
_entity_poly.pdbx_seq_one_letter_code
_entity_poly.pdbx_strand_id
1 'polypeptide(L)'
;MVKITDHGVFLKNGREFVVSDTDPALARRQTMAYSILSAHNAAGDEKNLRLKFDALASHDITYVGILLTARAGGLESLPVPYVLTNCHNSLCAVGGTINEDDHVFGLSAAKKYGGIFVPPHIAVIHSYMREMMSGCGRMILGSDSHTRYGALGTMAIGEGGPELVKQLLGRTYDIKRPEVVAVCLSGKPRIGVGPQDVALEIIGAVFKDGFVKNKVLEFVGDGVANLPIEFRNGIDVMTTETTCLSSIWITDSETQRYY
;
A
#
# COMPACT_ATOMS: atom_id res chain seq x y z
N MET A 1 -24.55 4.95 4.95
CA MET A 1 -25.05 3.68 4.33
C MET A 1 -24.29 3.48 3.03
N VAL A 2 -23.55 2.39 2.92
CA VAL A 2 -22.85 1.98 1.69
C VAL A 2 -23.85 1.40 0.70
N LYS A 3 -23.70 1.75 -0.58
CA LYS A 3 -24.45 1.13 -1.69
C LYS A 3 -23.43 0.40 -2.56
N ILE A 4 -23.68 -0.86 -2.87
CA ILE A 4 -22.83 -1.69 -3.72
C ILE A 4 -23.51 -1.92 -5.06
N THR A 5 -22.72 -1.88 -6.13
CA THR A 5 -23.13 -2.31 -7.47
C THR A 5 -22.01 -3.15 -8.08
N ASP A 6 -22.38 -4.18 -8.82
CA ASP A 6 -21.47 -5.08 -9.55
C ASP A 6 -21.32 -4.71 -11.04
N HIS A 7 -22.00 -3.66 -11.46
CA HIS A 7 -21.91 -3.14 -12.83
C HIS A 7 -20.71 -2.22 -13.02
N GLY A 8 -20.15 -2.20 -14.22
CA GLY A 8 -19.15 -1.20 -14.62
C GLY A 8 -19.74 0.21 -14.55
N VAL A 9 -19.00 1.14 -13.97
CA VAL A 9 -19.45 2.52 -13.77
C VAL A 9 -18.42 3.52 -14.25
N PHE A 10 -18.88 4.71 -14.65
CA PHE A 10 -18.05 5.90 -14.81
C PHE A 10 -18.39 6.95 -13.76
N LEU A 11 -17.38 7.65 -13.31
CA LEU A 11 -17.56 8.80 -12.43
C LEU A 11 -17.85 10.05 -13.29
N LYS A 12 -19.12 10.44 -13.34
CA LYS A 12 -19.56 11.64 -14.06
C LYS A 12 -19.37 12.87 -13.18
N ASN A 13 -18.65 13.88 -13.71
CA ASN A 13 -18.40 15.17 -13.04
C ASN A 13 -17.78 15.02 -11.62
N GLY A 14 -17.07 13.94 -11.33
CA GLY A 14 -16.47 13.69 -10.02
C GLY A 14 -17.46 13.38 -8.89
N ARG A 15 -18.75 13.13 -9.17
CA ARG A 15 -19.78 13.04 -8.14
C ARG A 15 -20.71 11.85 -8.25
N GLU A 16 -20.99 11.38 -9.44
CA GLU A 16 -22.04 10.43 -9.69
C GLU A 16 -21.53 9.23 -10.47
N PHE A 17 -21.83 8.02 -10.01
CA PHE A 17 -21.61 6.82 -10.79
C PHE A 17 -22.75 6.64 -11.80
N VAL A 18 -22.39 6.54 -13.07
CA VAL A 18 -23.30 6.18 -14.15
C VAL A 18 -22.88 4.85 -14.76
N VAL A 19 -23.85 3.99 -15.02
CA VAL A 19 -23.62 2.74 -15.76
C VAL A 19 -23.24 3.12 -17.19
N SER A 20 -22.25 2.43 -17.74
CA SER A 20 -21.77 2.68 -19.08
C SER A 20 -21.74 1.40 -19.91
N ASP A 21 -22.12 1.53 -21.17
CA ASP A 21 -22.01 0.49 -22.21
C ASP A 21 -20.60 0.46 -22.85
N THR A 22 -19.67 1.28 -22.34
CA THR A 22 -18.29 1.28 -22.86
C THR A 22 -17.61 -0.06 -22.58
N ASP A 23 -16.80 -0.51 -23.52
CA ASP A 23 -15.96 -1.71 -23.36
C ASP A 23 -15.20 -1.64 -22.03
N PRO A 24 -15.38 -2.62 -21.12
CA PRO A 24 -14.70 -2.67 -19.83
C PRO A 24 -13.17 -2.59 -19.93
N ALA A 25 -12.59 -3.08 -21.04
CA ALA A 25 -11.15 -3.00 -21.26
C ALA A 25 -10.68 -1.57 -21.51
N LEU A 26 -11.48 -0.77 -22.22
CA LEU A 26 -11.19 0.65 -22.44
C LEU A 26 -11.43 1.48 -21.16
N ALA A 27 -12.52 1.23 -20.46
CA ALA A 27 -12.85 1.89 -19.20
C ALA A 27 -11.73 1.69 -18.15
N ARG A 28 -11.23 0.47 -18.02
CA ARG A 28 -10.14 0.14 -17.10
C ARG A 28 -8.90 0.99 -17.30
N ARG A 29 -8.55 1.34 -18.53
CA ARG A 29 -7.35 2.15 -18.86
C ARG A 29 -7.42 3.58 -18.30
N GLN A 30 -8.60 4.04 -17.89
CA GLN A 30 -8.79 5.37 -17.31
C GLN A 30 -8.65 5.39 -15.79
N THR A 31 -8.37 4.26 -15.15
CA THR A 31 -8.17 4.19 -13.71
C THR A 31 -6.74 4.57 -13.30
N MET A 32 -6.59 5.15 -12.11
CA MET A 32 -5.28 5.45 -11.52
C MET A 32 -4.48 4.16 -11.32
N ALA A 33 -5.15 3.12 -10.83
CA ALA A 33 -4.54 1.80 -10.62
C ALA A 33 -3.97 1.22 -11.92
N TYR A 34 -4.69 1.34 -13.05
CA TYR A 34 -4.17 0.89 -14.33
C TYR A 34 -2.89 1.62 -14.72
N SER A 35 -2.86 2.93 -14.59
CA SER A 35 -1.72 3.77 -14.95
C SER A 35 -0.48 3.42 -14.12
N ILE A 36 -0.63 3.30 -12.80
CA ILE A 36 0.46 2.96 -11.88
C ILE A 36 0.99 1.55 -12.16
N LEU A 37 0.11 0.55 -12.23
CA LEU A 37 0.49 -0.83 -12.51
C LEU A 37 1.17 -0.98 -13.88
N SER A 38 0.73 -0.23 -14.89
CA SER A 38 1.34 -0.28 -16.22
C SER A 38 2.73 0.35 -16.24
N ALA A 39 2.94 1.43 -15.50
CA ALA A 39 4.25 2.07 -15.38
C ALA A 39 5.30 1.18 -14.69
N HIS A 40 4.86 0.29 -13.79
CA HIS A 40 5.73 -0.62 -13.03
C HIS A 40 5.82 -2.04 -13.63
N ASN A 41 5.14 -2.29 -14.75
CA ASN A 41 5.12 -3.60 -15.39
C ASN A 41 6.32 -3.81 -16.31
N ALA A 42 7.21 -4.71 -15.95
CA ALA A 42 8.41 -5.05 -16.72
C ALA A 42 8.16 -6.03 -17.88
N ALA A 43 6.96 -6.64 -17.98
CA ALA A 43 6.72 -7.72 -18.95
C ALA A 43 6.14 -7.27 -20.28
N GLY A 44 5.53 -6.09 -20.37
CA GLY A 44 4.78 -5.68 -21.56
C GLY A 44 3.44 -6.41 -21.78
N ASP A 45 3.12 -7.44 -20.98
CA ASP A 45 1.83 -8.14 -20.99
C ASP A 45 0.81 -7.36 -20.16
N GLU A 46 -0.33 -7.00 -20.76
CA GLU A 46 -1.36 -6.23 -20.07
C GLU A 46 -2.19 -7.07 -19.08
N LYS A 47 -2.19 -8.40 -19.21
CA LYS A 47 -3.00 -9.31 -18.38
C LYS A 47 -2.19 -9.93 -17.25
N ASN A 48 -0.96 -10.33 -17.53
CA ASN A 48 -0.05 -10.94 -16.57
C ASN A 48 1.09 -9.97 -16.30
N LEU A 49 1.02 -9.31 -15.15
CA LEU A 49 1.96 -8.26 -14.78
C LEU A 49 3.18 -8.85 -14.09
N ARG A 50 4.34 -8.29 -14.39
CA ARG A 50 5.61 -8.51 -13.69
C ARG A 50 6.06 -7.20 -13.07
N LEU A 51 5.62 -6.97 -11.84
CA LEU A 51 5.81 -5.68 -11.19
C LEU A 51 7.18 -5.56 -10.53
N LYS A 52 7.73 -4.35 -10.63
CA LYS A 52 8.88 -3.87 -9.85
C LYS A 52 8.42 -2.73 -8.98
N PHE A 53 9.03 -2.61 -7.81
CA PHE A 53 8.68 -1.58 -6.82
C PHE A 53 9.78 -0.52 -6.72
N ASP A 54 9.39 0.70 -6.36
CA ASP A 54 10.30 1.83 -6.16
C ASP A 54 11.02 1.77 -4.82
N ALA A 55 10.41 1.12 -3.83
CA ALA A 55 10.99 0.92 -2.50
C ALA A 55 10.37 -0.30 -1.81
N LEU A 56 11.11 -0.82 -0.85
CA LEU A 56 10.69 -1.91 0.03
C LEU A 56 10.70 -1.46 1.49
N ALA A 57 9.85 -2.06 2.32
CA ALA A 57 9.81 -1.79 3.74
C ALA A 57 9.61 -3.07 4.56
N SER A 58 10.33 -3.18 5.67
CA SER A 58 10.14 -4.27 6.63
C SER A 58 10.38 -3.77 8.05
N HIS A 59 9.75 -4.44 8.98
CA HIS A 59 9.98 -4.23 10.41
C HIS A 59 10.83 -5.36 11.01
N ASP A 60 11.28 -5.16 12.23
CA ASP A 60 12.21 -6.02 12.97
C ASP A 60 11.75 -7.47 13.10
N ILE A 61 10.47 -7.77 13.14
CA ILE A 61 9.98 -9.16 13.17
C ILE A 61 10.24 -9.90 11.85
N THR A 62 10.33 -9.20 10.72
CA THR A 62 10.35 -9.81 9.39
C THR A 62 11.68 -9.64 8.64
N TYR A 63 12.37 -8.50 8.76
CA TYR A 63 13.54 -8.23 7.91
C TYR A 63 14.70 -9.20 8.16
N VAL A 64 14.85 -9.75 9.37
CA VAL A 64 15.93 -10.70 9.68
C VAL A 64 15.82 -11.93 8.78
N GLY A 65 14.66 -12.59 8.78
CA GLY A 65 14.42 -13.76 7.95
C GLY A 65 14.49 -13.46 6.45
N ILE A 66 13.98 -12.29 6.02
CA ILE A 66 14.03 -11.83 4.63
C ILE A 66 15.49 -11.67 4.17
N LEU A 67 16.32 -10.95 4.94
CA LEU A 67 17.72 -10.69 4.59
C LEU A 67 18.59 -11.95 4.66
N LEU A 68 18.35 -12.83 5.62
CA LEU A 68 19.05 -14.11 5.69
C LEU A 68 18.74 -14.99 4.47
N THR A 69 17.46 -15.04 4.06
CA THR A 69 17.04 -15.79 2.87
C THR A 69 17.59 -15.16 1.59
N ALA A 70 17.54 -13.85 1.46
CA ALA A 70 18.10 -13.14 0.31
C ALA A 70 19.62 -13.33 0.23
N ARG A 71 20.32 -13.30 1.36
CA ARG A 71 21.76 -13.59 1.46
C ARG A 71 22.10 -15.00 0.99
N ALA A 72 21.32 -15.99 1.43
CA ALA A 72 21.48 -17.38 0.96
C ALA A 72 21.22 -17.50 -0.55
N GLY A 73 20.37 -16.63 -1.11
CA GLY A 73 20.09 -16.51 -2.54
C GLY A 73 21.10 -15.69 -3.35
N GLY A 74 22.19 -15.19 -2.72
CA GLY A 74 23.25 -14.46 -3.41
C GLY A 74 23.10 -12.94 -3.40
N LEU A 75 22.39 -12.35 -2.41
CA LEU A 75 22.29 -10.89 -2.27
C LEU A 75 23.67 -10.26 -2.08
N GLU A 76 24.04 -9.35 -2.98
CA GLU A 76 25.28 -8.58 -2.91
C GLU A 76 25.03 -7.11 -2.53
N SER A 77 23.98 -6.51 -3.05
CA SER A 77 23.55 -5.14 -2.75
C SER A 77 22.04 -5.01 -2.94
N LEU A 78 21.42 -4.01 -2.31
CA LEU A 78 19.99 -3.75 -2.45
C LEU A 78 19.69 -3.08 -3.81
N PRO A 79 18.83 -3.66 -4.65
CA PRO A 79 18.54 -3.14 -5.97
C PRO A 79 17.66 -1.88 -5.96
N VAL A 80 16.92 -1.68 -4.87
CA VAL A 80 16.03 -0.53 -4.62
C VAL A 80 16.14 -0.12 -3.15
N PRO A 81 15.76 1.11 -2.78
CA PRO A 81 15.71 1.53 -1.39
C PRO A 81 14.93 0.53 -0.52
N TYR A 82 15.55 0.03 0.52
CA TYR A 82 14.93 -0.88 1.47
C TYR A 82 15.01 -0.31 2.88
N VAL A 83 13.85 -0.05 3.47
CA VAL A 83 13.71 0.54 4.80
C VAL A 83 13.51 -0.56 5.84
N LEU A 84 14.39 -0.58 6.83
CA LEU A 84 14.39 -1.51 7.96
C LEU A 84 14.00 -0.74 9.22
N THR A 85 12.78 -0.92 9.69
CA THR A 85 12.26 -0.22 10.87
C THR A 85 12.27 -1.13 12.10
N ASN A 86 12.53 -0.56 13.26
CA ASN A 86 12.57 -1.25 14.55
C ASN A 86 11.39 -0.78 15.40
N CYS A 87 10.18 -1.17 15.05
CA CYS A 87 8.97 -0.64 15.62
C CYS A 87 8.05 -1.66 16.30
N HIS A 88 8.21 -2.97 16.05
CA HIS A 88 7.40 -4.01 16.68
C HIS A 88 8.03 -4.50 17.98
N ASN A 89 9.34 -4.68 18.01
CA ASN A 89 10.12 -5.09 19.19
C ASN A 89 10.93 -3.93 19.78
N SER A 90 10.41 -2.70 19.70
CA SER A 90 11.13 -1.50 20.13
C SER A 90 11.25 -1.34 21.65
N LEU A 91 10.54 -2.15 22.45
CA LEU A 91 10.64 -2.15 23.90
C LEU A 91 11.90 -2.89 24.38
N CYS A 92 13.06 -2.41 23.96
CA CYS A 92 14.35 -3.09 24.19
C CYS A 92 14.64 -3.38 25.68
N ALA A 93 14.18 -2.51 26.59
CA ALA A 93 14.33 -2.71 28.03
C ALA A 93 13.52 -3.92 28.59
N VAL A 94 12.55 -4.42 27.84
CA VAL A 94 11.64 -5.49 28.26
C VAL A 94 11.81 -6.75 27.40
N GLY A 95 12.24 -6.59 26.14
CA GLY A 95 12.27 -7.65 25.15
C GLY A 95 13.43 -8.64 25.28
N GLY A 96 14.44 -8.32 26.05
CA GLY A 96 15.65 -9.16 26.16
C GLY A 96 16.58 -9.08 24.96
N THR A 97 17.67 -9.83 25.02
CA THR A 97 18.80 -9.73 24.08
C THR A 97 18.47 -10.10 22.65
N ILE A 98 17.48 -10.97 22.43
CA ILE A 98 17.11 -11.42 21.09
C ILE A 98 16.61 -10.27 20.20
N ASN A 99 15.83 -9.34 20.77
CA ASN A 99 15.35 -8.19 20.01
C ASN A 99 16.47 -7.19 19.71
N GLU A 100 17.40 -7.02 20.63
CA GLU A 100 18.58 -6.19 20.44
C GLU A 100 19.50 -6.78 19.37
N ASP A 101 19.67 -8.11 19.34
CA ASP A 101 20.44 -8.82 18.31
C ASP A 101 19.80 -8.59 16.91
N ASP A 102 18.48 -8.62 16.80
CA ASP A 102 17.76 -8.31 15.56
C ASP A 102 18.03 -6.88 15.09
N HIS A 103 18.04 -5.91 16.02
CA HIS A 103 18.35 -4.52 15.71
C HIS A 103 19.81 -4.32 15.29
N VAL A 104 20.75 -4.96 15.97
CA VAL A 104 22.19 -4.96 15.59
C VAL A 104 22.36 -5.60 14.20
N PHE A 105 21.68 -6.71 13.96
CA PHE A 105 21.68 -7.36 12.64
C PHE A 105 21.15 -6.41 11.57
N GLY A 106 19.99 -5.76 11.79
CA GLY A 106 19.38 -4.82 10.86
C GLY A 106 20.31 -3.66 10.52
N LEU A 107 20.95 -3.05 11.52
CA LEU A 107 21.95 -1.99 11.32
C LEU A 107 23.14 -2.46 10.50
N SER A 108 23.67 -3.65 10.82
CA SER A 108 24.83 -4.22 10.12
C SER A 108 24.49 -4.57 8.67
N ALA A 109 23.28 -5.10 8.42
CA ALA A 109 22.79 -5.42 7.10
C ALA A 109 22.54 -4.15 6.26
N ALA A 110 21.94 -3.10 6.84
CA ALA A 110 21.77 -1.82 6.16
C ALA A 110 23.11 -1.22 5.74
N LYS A 111 24.12 -1.23 6.61
CA LYS A 111 25.48 -0.78 6.29
C LYS A 111 26.13 -1.62 5.19
N LYS A 112 25.95 -2.94 5.25
CA LYS A 112 26.59 -3.86 4.30
C LYS A 112 25.97 -3.79 2.91
N TYR A 113 24.64 -3.73 2.81
CA TYR A 113 23.93 -3.85 1.54
C TYR A 113 23.41 -2.51 0.99
N GLY A 114 23.55 -1.40 1.74
CA GLY A 114 23.11 -0.06 1.31
C GLY A 114 21.65 0.27 1.68
N GLY A 115 21.11 -0.30 2.78
CA GLY A 115 19.74 -0.07 3.25
C GLY A 115 19.57 1.19 4.10
N ILE A 116 18.32 1.51 4.40
CA ILE A 116 17.92 2.59 5.31
C ILE A 116 17.52 1.96 6.64
N PHE A 117 18.29 2.20 7.70
CA PHE A 117 17.98 1.71 9.04
C PHE A 117 17.31 2.79 9.86
N VAL A 118 16.09 2.49 10.36
CA VAL A 118 15.34 3.37 11.26
C VAL A 118 15.43 2.79 12.67
N PRO A 119 16.14 3.47 13.59
CA PRO A 119 16.32 2.98 14.97
C PRO A 119 14.98 2.81 15.71
N PRO A 120 14.95 2.01 16.79
CA PRO A 120 13.79 1.92 17.66
C PRO A 120 13.44 3.31 18.24
N HIS A 121 12.15 3.52 18.53
CA HIS A 121 11.58 4.76 19.09
C HIS A 121 11.61 6.00 18.18
N ILE A 122 12.02 5.86 16.92
CA ILE A 122 12.00 6.97 15.95
C ILE A 122 10.64 7.06 15.25
N ALA A 123 10.18 5.95 14.64
CA ALA A 123 8.92 5.93 13.92
C ALA A 123 8.35 4.52 13.79
N VAL A 124 7.04 4.42 13.71
CA VAL A 124 6.35 3.23 13.19
C VAL A 124 6.61 3.13 11.68
N ILE A 125 6.74 1.91 11.16
CA ILE A 125 7.02 1.66 9.73
C ILE A 125 6.13 2.48 8.81
N HIS A 126 4.81 2.50 9.05
CA HIS A 126 3.87 3.19 8.16
C HIS A 126 3.99 4.71 8.22
N SER A 127 4.28 5.28 9.39
CA SER A 127 4.53 6.73 9.52
C SER A 127 5.79 7.10 8.75
N TYR A 128 6.90 6.38 8.96
CA TYR A 128 8.14 6.62 8.24
C TYR A 128 7.97 6.53 6.72
N MET A 129 7.31 5.47 6.25
CA MET A 129 7.11 5.26 4.81
C MET A 129 6.23 6.34 4.18
N ARG A 130 5.19 6.81 4.88
CA ARG A 130 4.33 7.91 4.42
C ARG A 130 5.10 9.21 4.30
N GLU A 131 5.89 9.55 5.32
CA GLU A 131 6.59 10.83 5.40
C GLU A 131 7.84 10.89 4.51
N MET A 132 8.57 9.77 4.38
CA MET A 132 9.89 9.75 3.77
C MET A 132 9.96 9.07 2.41
N MET A 133 9.04 8.16 2.10
CA MET A 133 9.18 7.30 0.92
C MET A 133 7.99 7.38 -0.04
N SER A 134 6.83 7.85 0.40
CA SER A 134 5.65 7.98 -0.46
C SER A 134 5.84 9.04 -1.54
N GLY A 135 5.08 8.92 -2.61
CA GLY A 135 5.03 9.88 -3.71
C GLY A 135 3.99 9.46 -4.74
N CYS A 136 3.34 10.44 -5.37
CA CYS A 136 2.29 10.16 -6.35
C CYS A 136 2.82 9.28 -7.49
N GLY A 137 2.10 8.19 -7.78
CA GLY A 137 2.45 7.24 -8.83
C GLY A 137 3.49 6.20 -8.45
N ARG A 138 4.04 6.22 -7.23
CA ARG A 138 4.98 5.20 -6.75
C ARG A 138 4.29 3.90 -6.39
N MET A 139 5.10 2.81 -6.39
CA MET A 139 4.73 1.52 -5.84
C MET A 139 5.70 1.09 -4.74
N ILE A 140 5.16 0.65 -3.60
CA ILE A 140 5.93 0.19 -2.44
C ILE A 140 5.46 -1.21 -2.04
N LEU A 141 6.41 -2.13 -1.79
CA LEU A 141 6.13 -3.44 -1.22
C LEU A 141 6.63 -3.49 0.23
N GLY A 142 5.76 -3.89 1.14
CA GLY A 142 6.11 -4.05 2.54
C GLY A 142 5.83 -5.45 3.07
N SER A 143 6.57 -5.86 4.10
CA SER A 143 6.35 -7.14 4.79
C SER A 143 5.33 -7.04 5.93
N ASP A 144 4.59 -5.95 5.99
CA ASP A 144 3.48 -5.73 6.92
C ASP A 144 2.17 -5.64 6.13
N SER A 145 1.12 -6.29 6.62
CA SER A 145 -0.19 -6.33 5.96
C SER A 145 -0.85 -4.96 5.82
N HIS A 146 -0.54 -4.02 6.73
CA HIS A 146 -1.05 -2.64 6.69
C HIS A 146 -0.22 -1.70 5.82
N THR A 147 0.62 -2.22 4.94
CA THR A 147 1.34 -1.42 3.95
C THR A 147 0.35 -0.83 2.95
N ARG A 148 -0.20 0.34 3.29
CA ARG A 148 -1.22 1.10 2.55
C ARG A 148 -0.86 2.58 2.59
N TYR A 149 -0.58 3.18 1.43
CA TYR A 149 -0.17 4.59 1.30
C TYR A 149 -0.92 5.27 0.16
N GLY A 150 -2.07 4.71 -0.23
CA GLY A 150 -2.90 5.16 -1.33
C GLY A 150 -3.40 6.59 -1.17
N ALA A 151 -3.70 7.01 0.06
CA ALA A 151 -4.12 8.38 0.37
C ALA A 151 -3.07 9.45 -0.03
N LEU A 152 -1.81 9.04 -0.16
CA LEU A 152 -0.68 9.86 -0.61
C LEU A 152 -0.31 9.63 -2.09
N GLY A 153 -1.19 8.98 -2.85
CA GLY A 153 -0.96 8.68 -4.27
C GLY A 153 0.04 7.55 -4.53
N THR A 154 0.44 6.79 -3.49
CA THR A 154 1.37 5.66 -3.60
C THR A 154 0.61 4.35 -3.49
N MET A 155 0.64 3.53 -4.53
CA MET A 155 0.08 2.18 -4.47
C MET A 155 1.01 1.28 -3.68
N ALA A 156 0.59 0.88 -2.48
CA ALA A 156 1.39 0.06 -1.59
C ALA A 156 0.73 -1.30 -1.35
N ILE A 157 1.55 -2.35 -1.36
CA ILE A 157 1.10 -3.74 -1.19
C ILE A 157 1.82 -4.34 0.01
N GLY A 158 1.06 -4.94 0.92
CA GLY A 158 1.59 -5.73 2.01
C GLY A 158 1.64 -7.20 1.65
N GLU A 159 2.81 -7.83 1.77
CA GLU A 159 3.05 -9.22 1.38
C GLU A 159 3.95 -9.96 2.36
N GLY A 160 4.00 -11.26 2.21
CA GLY A 160 4.92 -12.10 2.98
C GLY A 160 6.39 -11.94 2.57
N GLY A 161 7.28 -12.34 3.46
CA GLY A 161 8.73 -12.27 3.26
C GLY A 161 9.25 -12.81 1.93
N PRO A 162 8.75 -13.94 1.40
CA PRO A 162 9.21 -14.48 0.12
C PRO A 162 9.09 -13.52 -1.06
N GLU A 163 8.06 -12.68 -1.10
CA GLU A 163 7.89 -11.71 -2.18
C GLU A 163 8.93 -10.59 -2.09
N LEU A 164 9.27 -10.15 -0.87
CA LEU A 164 10.36 -9.18 -0.68
C LEU A 164 11.71 -9.79 -1.06
N VAL A 165 11.97 -11.04 -0.71
CA VAL A 165 13.20 -11.75 -1.13
C VAL A 165 13.34 -11.76 -2.66
N LYS A 166 12.24 -12.02 -3.40
CA LYS A 166 12.25 -11.95 -4.87
C LYS A 166 12.68 -10.57 -5.36
N GLN A 167 12.14 -9.50 -4.78
CA GLN A 167 12.53 -8.12 -5.16
C GLN A 167 14.00 -7.85 -4.85
N LEU A 168 14.50 -8.27 -3.68
CA LEU A 168 15.91 -8.12 -3.28
C LEU A 168 16.85 -8.86 -4.22
N LEU A 169 16.40 -9.96 -4.83
CA LEU A 169 17.15 -10.74 -5.83
C LEU A 169 16.88 -10.28 -7.27
N GLY A 170 16.31 -9.09 -7.48
CA GLY A 170 16.06 -8.50 -8.78
C GLY A 170 14.93 -9.15 -9.58
N ARG A 171 14.16 -10.04 -8.96
CA ARG A 171 12.98 -10.69 -9.57
C ARG A 171 11.76 -9.80 -9.49
N THR A 172 10.66 -10.21 -10.12
CA THR A 172 9.41 -9.48 -10.19
C THR A 172 8.34 -10.06 -9.28
N TYR A 173 7.34 -9.25 -8.97
CA TYR A 173 6.09 -9.66 -8.33
C TYR A 173 5.09 -9.96 -9.44
N ASP A 174 4.77 -11.24 -9.62
CA ASP A 174 4.02 -11.72 -10.75
C ASP A 174 2.55 -11.93 -10.37
N ILE A 175 1.65 -11.15 -10.97
CA ILE A 175 0.21 -11.22 -10.71
C ILE A 175 -0.60 -11.09 -11.98
N LYS A 176 -1.83 -11.61 -11.96
CA LYS A 176 -2.84 -11.21 -12.95
C LYS A 176 -3.25 -9.77 -12.66
N ARG A 177 -3.47 -8.97 -13.72
CA ARG A 177 -3.95 -7.60 -13.53
C ARG A 177 -5.22 -7.59 -12.70
N PRO A 178 -5.24 -6.91 -11.55
CA PRO A 178 -6.40 -6.88 -10.67
C PRO A 178 -7.55 -6.08 -11.30
N GLU A 179 -8.75 -6.41 -10.89
CA GLU A 179 -9.91 -5.54 -11.09
C GLU A 179 -9.81 -4.31 -10.18
N VAL A 180 -10.45 -3.23 -10.59
CA VAL A 180 -10.52 -1.98 -9.82
C VAL A 180 -11.95 -1.75 -9.38
N VAL A 181 -12.13 -1.50 -8.09
CA VAL A 181 -13.43 -1.16 -7.50
C VAL A 181 -13.39 0.30 -7.06
N ALA A 182 -14.24 1.12 -7.64
CA ALA A 182 -14.35 2.51 -7.24
C ALA A 182 -15.12 2.66 -5.92
N VAL A 183 -14.55 3.40 -4.98
CA VAL A 183 -15.19 3.81 -3.72
C VAL A 183 -15.51 5.29 -3.82
N CYS A 184 -16.78 5.63 -4.11
CA CYS A 184 -17.20 7.01 -4.24
C CYS A 184 -17.58 7.59 -2.88
N LEU A 185 -16.77 8.53 -2.41
CA LEU A 185 -17.06 9.30 -1.21
C LEU A 185 -17.80 10.59 -1.57
N SER A 186 -18.91 10.87 -0.89
CA SER A 186 -19.68 12.09 -1.08
C SER A 186 -20.00 12.77 0.25
N GLY A 187 -20.10 14.11 0.24
CA GLY A 187 -20.39 14.88 1.44
C GLY A 187 -19.20 14.95 2.42
N LYS A 188 -19.48 15.00 3.70
CA LYS A 188 -18.48 15.09 4.79
C LYS A 188 -18.94 14.29 6.01
N PRO A 189 -17.99 13.81 6.83
CA PRO A 189 -18.31 13.13 8.08
C PRO A 189 -19.09 14.05 9.03
N ARG A 190 -19.99 13.47 9.82
CA ARG A 190 -20.64 14.16 10.92
C ARG A 190 -19.65 14.35 12.07
N ILE A 191 -19.91 15.31 12.95
CA ILE A 191 -19.17 15.46 14.19
C ILE A 191 -19.22 14.15 14.99
N GLY A 192 -18.06 13.69 15.46
CA GLY A 192 -17.91 12.44 16.21
C GLY A 192 -17.66 11.20 15.34
N VAL A 193 -17.70 11.31 14.01
CA VAL A 193 -17.32 10.21 13.09
C VAL A 193 -15.85 10.34 12.74
N GLY A 194 -15.07 9.32 13.06
CA GLY A 194 -13.66 9.20 12.74
C GLY A 194 -13.37 8.37 11.48
N PRO A 195 -12.12 8.31 11.04
CA PRO A 195 -11.72 7.51 9.87
C PRO A 195 -12.00 6.02 10.06
N GLN A 196 -11.87 5.53 11.30
CA GLN A 196 -12.12 4.13 11.62
C GLN A 196 -13.60 3.74 11.47
N ASP A 197 -14.53 4.64 11.81
CA ASP A 197 -15.97 4.39 11.59
C ASP A 197 -16.29 4.22 10.11
N VAL A 198 -15.68 5.06 9.26
CA VAL A 198 -15.84 4.96 7.79
C VAL A 198 -15.22 3.68 7.27
N ALA A 199 -14.04 3.31 7.75
CA ALA A 199 -13.37 2.07 7.35
C ALA A 199 -14.19 0.83 7.75
N LEU A 200 -14.71 0.80 8.97
CA LEU A 200 -15.55 -0.31 9.46
C LEU A 200 -16.84 -0.46 8.67
N GLU A 201 -17.47 0.65 8.27
CA GLU A 201 -18.66 0.62 7.40
C GLU A 201 -18.32 0.04 6.02
N ILE A 202 -17.16 0.39 5.45
CA ILE A 202 -16.69 -0.20 4.18
C ILE A 202 -16.41 -1.70 4.36
N ILE A 203 -15.65 -2.08 5.38
CA ILE A 203 -15.30 -3.48 5.67
C ILE A 203 -16.58 -4.30 5.85
N GLY A 204 -17.51 -3.82 6.67
CA GLY A 204 -18.78 -4.49 6.91
C GLY A 204 -19.61 -4.72 5.65
N ALA A 205 -19.51 -3.80 4.69
CA ALA A 205 -20.25 -3.90 3.44
C ALA A 205 -19.64 -4.93 2.45
N VAL A 206 -18.31 -5.10 2.41
CA VAL A 206 -17.63 -5.83 1.32
C VAL A 206 -16.97 -7.14 1.76
N PHE A 207 -16.72 -7.34 3.05
CA PHE A 207 -15.91 -8.45 3.56
C PHE A 207 -16.62 -9.81 3.42
N LYS A 208 -17.89 -9.88 3.80
CA LYS A 208 -18.64 -11.14 3.89
C LYS A 208 -18.63 -11.94 2.59
N ASP A 209 -18.82 -11.26 1.47
CA ASP A 209 -18.94 -11.86 0.15
C ASP A 209 -17.62 -11.82 -0.64
N GLY A 210 -16.54 -11.31 -0.02
CA GLY A 210 -15.23 -11.15 -0.66
C GLY A 210 -15.27 -10.24 -1.89
N PHE A 211 -16.17 -9.26 -1.91
CA PHE A 211 -16.45 -8.42 -3.09
C PHE A 211 -15.21 -7.72 -3.64
N VAL A 212 -14.28 -7.36 -2.77
CA VAL A 212 -13.04 -6.64 -3.14
C VAL A 212 -11.76 -7.50 -3.01
N LYS A 213 -11.91 -8.79 -2.75
CA LYS A 213 -10.77 -9.69 -2.55
C LYS A 213 -9.82 -9.67 -3.76
N ASN A 214 -8.53 -9.40 -3.51
CA ASN A 214 -7.47 -9.29 -4.52
C ASN A 214 -7.71 -8.21 -5.58
N LYS A 215 -8.63 -7.28 -5.36
CA LYS A 215 -8.89 -6.12 -6.23
C LYS A 215 -8.20 -4.88 -5.68
N VAL A 216 -8.12 -3.81 -6.46
CA VAL A 216 -7.64 -2.50 -6.02
C VAL A 216 -8.84 -1.61 -5.71
N LEU A 217 -8.85 -1.00 -4.53
CA LEU A 217 -9.83 0.02 -4.17
C LEU A 217 -9.35 1.39 -4.66
N GLU A 218 -10.17 2.06 -5.47
CA GLU A 218 -9.87 3.39 -5.99
C GLU A 218 -10.85 4.42 -5.38
N PHE A 219 -10.35 5.24 -4.45
CA PHE A 219 -11.15 6.23 -3.73
C PHE A 219 -11.30 7.50 -4.54
N VAL A 220 -12.53 7.84 -4.85
CA VAL A 220 -12.93 8.94 -5.73
C VAL A 220 -14.14 9.69 -5.16
N GLY A 221 -14.56 10.72 -5.84
CA GLY A 221 -15.75 11.50 -5.47
C GLY A 221 -15.41 12.83 -4.79
N ASP A 222 -16.39 13.73 -4.78
CA ASP A 222 -16.21 15.08 -4.23
C ASP A 222 -16.09 15.14 -2.71
N GLY A 223 -16.48 14.07 -2.02
CA GLY A 223 -16.30 13.92 -0.57
C GLY A 223 -14.83 13.78 -0.17
N VAL A 224 -13.94 13.32 -1.07
CA VAL A 224 -12.49 13.18 -0.76
C VAL A 224 -11.91 14.54 -0.37
N ALA A 225 -12.25 15.62 -1.08
CA ALA A 225 -11.76 16.97 -0.80
C ALA A 225 -12.18 17.53 0.59
N ASN A 226 -13.16 16.90 1.23
CA ASN A 226 -13.63 17.28 2.57
C ASN A 226 -12.90 16.55 3.71
N LEU A 227 -11.94 15.66 3.38
CA LEU A 227 -11.19 14.86 4.33
C LEU A 227 -9.73 15.35 4.40
N PRO A 228 -9.24 15.73 5.59
CA PRO A 228 -7.81 15.98 5.76
C PRO A 228 -7.00 14.72 5.52
N ILE A 229 -5.72 14.85 5.22
CA ILE A 229 -4.88 13.73 4.79
C ILE A 229 -4.78 12.64 5.86
N GLU A 230 -4.77 13.00 7.14
CA GLU A 230 -4.73 12.05 8.25
C GLU A 230 -5.98 11.20 8.32
N PHE A 231 -7.14 11.79 8.00
CA PHE A 231 -8.40 11.06 7.93
C PHE A 231 -8.40 10.04 6.79
N ARG A 232 -7.89 10.45 5.60
CA ARG A 232 -7.72 9.55 4.46
C ARG A 232 -6.76 8.40 4.80
N ASN A 233 -5.60 8.70 5.43
CA ASN A 233 -4.65 7.69 5.88
C ASN A 233 -5.27 6.70 6.87
N GLY A 234 -6.12 7.18 7.77
CA GLY A 234 -6.82 6.33 8.74
C GLY A 234 -7.83 5.37 8.09
N ILE A 235 -8.51 5.79 7.01
CA ILE A 235 -9.35 4.88 6.22
C ILE A 235 -8.46 3.93 5.42
N ASP A 236 -7.47 4.46 4.74
CA ASP A 236 -6.62 3.74 3.79
C ASP A 236 -5.92 2.54 4.43
N VAL A 237 -5.34 2.72 5.61
CA VAL A 237 -4.65 1.65 6.34
C VAL A 237 -5.57 0.48 6.67
N MET A 238 -6.83 0.76 6.98
CA MET A 238 -7.83 -0.26 7.33
C MET A 238 -8.39 -1.01 6.11
N THR A 239 -8.09 -0.57 4.89
CA THR A 239 -8.51 -1.30 3.68
C THR A 239 -7.92 -2.71 3.62
N THR A 240 -6.80 -2.96 4.30
CA THR A 240 -6.20 -4.29 4.40
C THR A 240 -7.21 -5.33 4.96
N GLU A 241 -8.07 -4.92 5.87
CA GLU A 241 -9.08 -5.79 6.50
C GLU A 241 -10.20 -6.19 5.53
N THR A 242 -10.27 -5.58 4.36
CA THR A 242 -11.20 -6.00 3.29
C THR A 242 -10.65 -7.13 2.42
N THR A 243 -9.41 -7.55 2.62
CA THR A 243 -8.67 -8.48 1.76
C THR A 243 -8.40 -7.95 0.34
N CYS A 244 -8.50 -6.65 0.10
CA CYS A 244 -8.11 -6.05 -1.16
C CYS A 244 -6.58 -6.13 -1.35
N LEU A 245 -6.13 -6.13 -2.60
CA LEU A 245 -4.71 -6.15 -2.95
C LEU A 245 -4.02 -4.84 -2.54
N SER A 246 -4.65 -3.72 -2.85
CA SER A 246 -4.13 -2.39 -2.57
C SER A 246 -5.25 -1.36 -2.64
N SER A 247 -4.91 -0.12 -2.30
CA SER A 247 -5.79 1.04 -2.42
C SER A 247 -5.04 2.21 -3.04
N ILE A 248 -5.78 3.10 -3.70
CA ILE A 248 -5.27 4.34 -4.26
C ILE A 248 -6.35 5.42 -4.20
N TRP A 249 -5.98 6.67 -4.00
CA TRP A 249 -6.88 7.80 -3.87
C TRP A 249 -6.59 8.86 -4.91
N ILE A 250 -7.60 9.60 -5.30
CA ILE A 250 -7.37 10.86 -6.02
C ILE A 250 -6.54 11.79 -5.13
N THR A 251 -5.56 12.42 -5.73
CA THR A 251 -4.71 13.41 -5.05
C THR A 251 -5.20 14.82 -5.35
N ASP A 252 -5.05 15.71 -4.38
CA ASP A 252 -5.53 17.10 -4.46
C ASP A 252 -4.61 18.06 -3.66
N SER A 253 -5.10 19.26 -3.38
CA SER A 253 -4.37 20.24 -2.60
C SER A 253 -4.03 19.80 -1.16
N GLU A 254 -4.84 18.91 -0.57
CA GLU A 254 -4.52 18.33 0.75
C GLU A 254 -3.28 17.43 0.67
N THR A 255 -3.23 16.59 -0.37
CA THR A 255 -2.05 15.75 -0.63
C THR A 255 -0.81 16.62 -0.91
N GLN A 256 -0.96 17.67 -1.73
CA GLN A 256 0.14 18.60 -2.03
C GLN A 256 0.64 19.32 -0.78
N ARG A 257 -0.24 19.68 0.15
CA ARG A 257 0.14 20.36 1.39
C ARG A 257 0.89 19.45 2.35
N TYR A 258 0.64 18.16 2.28
CA TYR A 258 1.33 17.16 3.11
C TYR A 258 2.79 16.98 2.71
N TYR A 259 3.11 17.05 1.41
CA TYR A 259 4.48 17.00 0.88
C TYR A 259 5.18 18.36 0.93
#